data_d9a893a44b01adaa09fed96f37c2f40c
#
_entry.id   d9a893a44b01adaa09fed96f37c2f40c
#
_cell.length_a   1.000
_cell.length_b   1.000
_cell.length_c   1.000
_cell.angle_alpha   90.00
_cell.angle_beta   90.00
_cell.angle_gamma   90.00
#
_symmetry.space_group_name_H-M   'P 1'
#
loop_
_entity.id
_entity.type
_entity.pdbx_description
1 polymer ?
#
loop_
_entity_poly.entity_id
_entity_poly.type
_entity_poly.pdbx_seq_one_letter_code
_entity_poly.pdbx_strand_id
1 'polypeptide(L)'
;VYIDLPRDMVDVVPTVTHAYRSPVQSSDSLALEEAVRETIEKLNAAKKPLIIAGVEVHRFGLQDQVIQLAEQAGIPIATTILGKSAVDETHPLFVGLYEGAMGREEVTQYVEESDCILMLGAFMTDINLGIYTAQLDVRNVIYATSEQMQISYHQYPNVPLGDFITKVISANPSPARRHIPEQLHLKKPHAFVVKSDQGLSVTRIIERINTQLDAQTIVIADIGDSLFASSELVIHERTDYLSPAYYTSMGFSVPAALGACVAKPHDRVLVIAGDGAFQMTGQEMSTLIREGYSPIIIVLDNHGYGTERFLQEGTWKYNEIAVWNYSKLPEVYGGGKGYVVRNEAEFDAALTEAWNDRTQLHLIHAKLVENDASRTLRRLADRLGQRV
;
A
#
# COMPACT_ATOMS: atom_id res chain seq x y z
N VAL A 1 -1.20 -6.29 -19.44
CA VAL A 1 -1.55 -6.24 -20.87
C VAL A 1 -0.37 -6.78 -21.67
N TYR A 2 -0.60 -7.74 -22.52
CA TYR A 2 0.38 -8.26 -23.48
C TYR A 2 0.08 -7.65 -24.84
N ILE A 3 1.09 -7.06 -25.49
CA ILE A 3 0.98 -6.49 -26.83
C ILE A 3 1.99 -7.20 -27.71
N ASP A 4 1.51 -7.90 -28.71
CA ASP A 4 2.35 -8.51 -29.74
C ASP A 4 2.44 -7.55 -30.93
N LEU A 5 3.66 -7.07 -31.23
CA LEU A 5 3.93 -6.20 -32.35
C LEU A 5 4.79 -6.99 -33.36
N PRO A 6 4.21 -7.53 -34.43
CA PRO A 6 4.97 -8.24 -35.44
C PRO A 6 6.01 -7.33 -36.11
N ARG A 7 7.23 -7.86 -36.30
CA ARG A 7 8.37 -7.07 -36.77
C ARG A 7 8.16 -6.44 -38.15
N ASP A 8 7.42 -7.09 -38.98
CA ASP A 8 7.07 -6.64 -40.34
C ASP A 8 5.92 -5.62 -40.37
N MET A 9 5.35 -5.31 -39.22
CA MET A 9 4.25 -4.34 -39.08
C MET A 9 4.68 -3.01 -38.46
N VAL A 10 5.97 -2.86 -38.10
CA VAL A 10 6.44 -1.65 -37.39
C VAL A 10 6.36 -0.37 -38.27
N ASP A 11 6.44 -0.49 -39.56
CA ASP A 11 6.35 0.62 -40.51
C ASP A 11 4.94 0.82 -41.09
N VAL A 12 3.99 -0.01 -40.67
CA VAL A 12 2.61 0.08 -41.16
C VAL A 12 1.84 1.13 -40.37
N VAL A 13 1.33 2.14 -41.05
CA VAL A 13 0.40 3.11 -40.44
C VAL A 13 -0.98 2.45 -40.31
N PRO A 14 -1.46 2.10 -39.13
CA PRO A 14 -2.73 1.42 -38.98
C PRO A 14 -3.89 2.36 -39.33
N THR A 15 -4.83 1.87 -40.13
CA THR A 15 -6.08 2.57 -40.37
C THR A 15 -7.07 2.16 -39.29
N VAL A 16 -7.16 2.95 -38.21
CA VAL A 16 -8.14 2.73 -37.12
C VAL A 16 -9.47 3.32 -37.55
N THR A 17 -10.43 2.48 -37.85
CA THR A 17 -11.77 2.90 -38.33
C THR A 17 -12.72 3.15 -37.15
N HIS A 18 -12.43 2.62 -35.95
CA HIS A 18 -13.24 2.83 -34.73
C HIS A 18 -12.40 2.52 -33.48
N ALA A 19 -12.67 3.24 -32.42
CA ALA A 19 -12.07 2.96 -31.12
C ALA A 19 -12.73 1.72 -30.50
N TYR A 20 -11.88 0.83 -29.96
CA TYR A 20 -12.38 -0.28 -29.12
C TYR A 20 -13.05 0.29 -27.88
N ARG A 21 -14.27 -0.14 -27.60
CA ARG A 21 -14.95 0.11 -26.34
C ARG A 21 -15.02 -1.21 -25.57
N SER A 22 -14.50 -1.23 -24.37
CA SER A 22 -14.70 -2.39 -23.50
C SER A 22 -16.19 -2.64 -23.31
N PRO A 23 -16.66 -3.91 -23.43
CA PRO A 23 -18.04 -4.23 -23.12
C PRO A 23 -18.34 -3.83 -21.68
N VAL A 24 -19.44 -3.09 -21.50
CA VAL A 24 -19.94 -2.79 -20.15
C VAL A 24 -20.51 -4.11 -19.61
N GLN A 25 -19.92 -4.59 -18.51
CA GLN A 25 -20.48 -5.73 -17.79
C GLN A 25 -21.84 -5.32 -17.23
N SER A 26 -22.91 -6.02 -17.63
CA SER A 26 -24.24 -5.80 -17.09
C SER A 26 -24.48 -6.77 -15.94
N SER A 27 -25.07 -6.25 -14.86
CA SER A 27 -25.50 -7.08 -13.74
C SER A 27 -26.61 -8.05 -14.15
N ASP A 28 -26.55 -9.26 -13.64
CA ASP A 28 -27.79 -10.07 -13.51
C ASP A 28 -28.66 -9.41 -12.43
N SER A 29 -29.82 -8.89 -12.85
CA SER A 29 -30.67 -8.09 -11.97
C SER A 29 -31.23 -8.90 -10.79
N LEU A 30 -31.56 -10.18 -11.00
CA LEU A 30 -32.09 -11.04 -9.95
C LEU A 30 -30.99 -11.43 -8.95
N ALA A 31 -29.82 -11.81 -9.44
CA ALA A 31 -28.68 -12.11 -8.58
C ALA A 31 -28.24 -10.89 -7.76
N LEU A 32 -28.21 -9.70 -8.37
CA LEU A 32 -27.88 -8.45 -7.69
C LEU A 32 -28.92 -8.12 -6.59
N GLU A 33 -30.21 -8.19 -6.90
CA GLU A 33 -31.27 -7.93 -5.92
C GLU A 33 -31.22 -8.89 -4.73
N GLU A 34 -31.00 -10.17 -5.00
CA GLU A 34 -30.89 -11.19 -3.96
C GLU A 34 -29.63 -11.00 -3.10
N ALA A 35 -28.47 -10.74 -3.73
CA ALA A 35 -27.24 -10.47 -3.02
C ALA A 35 -27.34 -9.23 -2.12
N VAL A 36 -27.96 -8.16 -2.61
CA VAL A 36 -28.22 -6.95 -1.82
C VAL A 36 -29.16 -7.24 -0.66
N ARG A 37 -30.26 -7.95 -0.89
CA ARG A 37 -31.20 -8.32 0.18
C ARG A 37 -30.50 -9.11 1.30
N GLU A 38 -29.76 -10.16 0.96
CA GLU A 38 -29.02 -10.95 1.96
C GLU A 38 -27.96 -10.10 2.69
N THR A 39 -27.28 -9.22 1.96
CA THR A 39 -26.31 -8.27 2.55
C THR A 39 -26.98 -7.36 3.58
N ILE A 40 -28.13 -6.77 3.24
CA ILE A 40 -28.86 -5.86 4.14
C ILE A 40 -29.35 -6.61 5.38
N GLU A 41 -29.87 -7.82 5.23
CA GLU A 41 -30.29 -8.67 6.35
C GLU A 41 -29.12 -8.94 7.31
N LYS A 42 -27.95 -9.34 6.79
CA LYS A 42 -26.74 -9.56 7.58
C LYS A 42 -26.24 -8.30 8.25
N LEU A 43 -26.12 -7.18 7.52
CA LEU A 43 -25.66 -5.91 8.07
C LEU A 43 -26.58 -5.41 9.20
N ASN A 44 -27.91 -5.44 9.00
CA ASN A 44 -28.87 -4.98 10.00
C ASN A 44 -28.91 -5.86 11.26
N ALA A 45 -28.53 -7.12 11.15
CA ALA A 45 -28.39 -8.04 12.28
C ALA A 45 -27.04 -7.91 13.01
N ALA A 46 -26.03 -7.31 12.36
CA ALA A 46 -24.67 -7.23 12.88
C ALA A 46 -24.56 -6.31 14.09
N LYS A 47 -23.76 -6.75 15.08
CA LYS A 47 -23.35 -5.97 16.23
C LYS A 47 -21.93 -5.40 16.10
N LYS A 48 -21.12 -6.05 15.29
CA LYS A 48 -19.72 -5.69 15.03
C LYS A 48 -19.45 -5.64 13.52
N PRO A 49 -20.16 -4.78 12.76
CA PRO A 49 -19.94 -4.66 11.31
C PRO A 49 -18.58 -4.03 11.02
N LEU A 50 -17.99 -4.38 9.87
CA LEU A 50 -16.74 -3.81 9.38
C LEU A 50 -16.70 -3.83 7.85
N ILE A 51 -16.10 -2.80 7.25
CA ILE A 51 -15.71 -2.79 5.83
C ILE A 51 -14.20 -3.08 5.75
N ILE A 52 -13.80 -3.98 4.84
CA ILE A 52 -12.40 -4.09 4.40
C ILE A 52 -12.35 -3.62 2.95
N ALA A 53 -11.70 -2.48 2.71
CA ALA A 53 -11.52 -1.94 1.38
C ALA A 53 -10.19 -2.41 0.77
N GLY A 54 -10.28 -3.02 -0.41
CA GLY A 54 -9.13 -3.53 -1.15
C GLY A 54 -8.75 -2.67 -2.36
N VAL A 55 -7.78 -3.13 -3.13
CA VAL A 55 -7.19 -2.40 -4.25
C VAL A 55 -8.18 -2.09 -5.39
N GLU A 56 -9.22 -2.90 -5.59
CA GLU A 56 -10.20 -2.65 -6.65
C GLU A 56 -11.10 -1.44 -6.36
N VAL A 57 -11.32 -1.11 -5.08
CA VAL A 57 -12.00 0.14 -4.70
C VAL A 57 -11.29 1.34 -5.33
N HIS A 58 -9.97 1.36 -5.23
CA HIS A 58 -9.12 2.35 -5.86
C HIS A 58 -9.10 2.22 -7.40
N ARG A 59 -8.89 1.01 -7.91
CA ARG A 59 -8.73 0.73 -9.33
C ARG A 59 -9.97 1.08 -10.18
N PHE A 60 -11.15 0.96 -9.59
CA PHE A 60 -12.42 1.27 -10.26
C PHE A 60 -13.05 2.60 -9.85
N GLY A 61 -12.34 3.43 -9.07
CA GLY A 61 -12.83 4.75 -8.66
C GLY A 61 -14.05 4.69 -7.73
N LEU A 62 -14.11 3.69 -6.85
CA LEU A 62 -15.25 3.43 -5.95
C LEU A 62 -15.04 3.98 -4.53
N GLN A 63 -14.00 4.80 -4.32
CA GLN A 63 -13.64 5.32 -3.00
C GLN A 63 -14.77 6.13 -2.37
N ASP A 64 -15.40 7.04 -3.15
CA ASP A 64 -16.51 7.88 -2.67
C ASP A 64 -17.69 7.04 -2.21
N GLN A 65 -18.02 6.00 -2.98
CA GLN A 65 -19.12 5.11 -2.64
C GLN A 65 -18.83 4.30 -1.36
N VAL A 66 -17.60 3.83 -1.17
CA VAL A 66 -17.23 3.10 0.05
C VAL A 66 -17.29 4.02 1.27
N ILE A 67 -16.79 5.24 1.18
CA ILE A 67 -16.88 6.24 2.26
C ILE A 67 -18.35 6.58 2.53
N GLN A 68 -19.14 6.85 1.49
CA GLN A 68 -20.58 7.12 1.63
C GLN A 68 -21.31 5.99 2.37
N LEU A 69 -21.06 4.74 2.00
CA LEU A 69 -21.64 3.58 2.69
C LEU A 69 -21.24 3.53 4.16
N ALA A 70 -19.95 3.72 4.43
CA ALA A 70 -19.40 3.68 5.77
C ALA A 70 -19.99 4.78 6.67
N GLU A 71 -20.07 6.01 6.18
CA GLU A 71 -20.63 7.16 6.92
C GLU A 71 -22.13 7.01 7.15
N GLN A 72 -22.88 6.64 6.09
CA GLN A 72 -24.33 6.46 6.16
C GLN A 72 -24.72 5.39 7.18
N ALA A 73 -24.03 4.25 7.16
CA ALA A 73 -24.32 3.13 8.04
C ALA A 73 -23.53 3.18 9.39
N GLY A 74 -22.54 4.07 9.53
CA GLY A 74 -21.68 4.15 10.70
C GLY A 74 -20.78 2.93 10.86
N ILE A 75 -20.28 2.36 9.75
CA ILE A 75 -19.46 1.15 9.73
C ILE A 75 -17.97 1.52 9.68
N PRO A 76 -17.12 1.01 10.61
CA PRO A 76 -15.68 1.19 10.55
C PRO A 76 -15.04 0.59 9.29
N ILE A 77 -13.91 1.17 8.85
CA ILE A 77 -13.19 0.76 7.64
C ILE A 77 -11.77 0.34 8.00
N ALA A 78 -11.38 -0.85 7.56
CA ALA A 78 -9.98 -1.27 7.45
C ALA A 78 -9.60 -1.35 5.95
N THR A 79 -8.31 -1.29 5.63
CA THR A 79 -7.82 -1.59 4.28
C THR A 79 -6.85 -2.76 4.32
N THR A 80 -6.65 -3.42 3.18
CA THR A 80 -5.55 -4.38 3.02
C THR A 80 -4.26 -3.64 2.65
N ILE A 81 -3.09 -4.30 2.72
CA ILE A 81 -1.83 -3.67 2.32
C ILE A 81 -1.84 -3.27 0.84
N LEU A 82 -2.41 -4.10 -0.04
CA LEU A 82 -2.64 -3.77 -1.45
C LEU A 82 -3.63 -2.62 -1.65
N GLY A 83 -4.58 -2.48 -0.74
CA GLY A 83 -5.59 -1.43 -0.72
C GLY A 83 -5.20 -0.21 0.13
N LYS A 84 -3.95 -0.12 0.60
CA LYS A 84 -3.47 1.05 1.35
C LYS A 84 -3.70 2.32 0.53
N SER A 85 -4.21 3.36 1.17
CA SER A 85 -4.72 4.59 0.56
C SER A 85 -5.95 4.45 -0.37
N ALA A 86 -6.64 3.30 -0.38
CA ALA A 86 -7.97 3.22 -1.02
C ALA A 86 -8.98 4.17 -0.34
N VAL A 87 -8.76 4.49 0.91
CA VAL A 87 -9.46 5.54 1.67
C VAL A 87 -8.43 6.41 2.37
N ASP A 88 -8.81 7.65 2.70
CA ASP A 88 -7.99 8.53 3.55
C ASP A 88 -7.82 7.87 4.93
N GLU A 89 -6.57 7.65 5.33
CA GLU A 89 -6.25 6.98 6.60
C GLU A 89 -6.46 7.88 7.82
N THR A 90 -6.72 9.18 7.61
CA THR A 90 -7.11 10.12 8.67
C THR A 90 -8.62 10.18 8.91
N HIS A 91 -9.41 9.45 8.09
CA HIS A 91 -10.86 9.42 8.20
C HIS A 91 -11.32 8.87 9.58
N PRO A 92 -12.33 9.48 10.25
CA PRO A 92 -12.75 9.07 11.60
C PRO A 92 -13.21 7.61 11.73
N LEU A 93 -13.68 7.00 10.64
CA LEU A 93 -14.08 5.59 10.62
C LEU A 93 -12.94 4.64 10.24
N PHE A 94 -11.75 5.15 9.89
CA PHE A 94 -10.61 4.30 9.56
C PHE A 94 -10.00 3.70 10.84
N VAL A 95 -9.79 2.38 10.83
CA VAL A 95 -9.26 1.64 11.99
C VAL A 95 -7.85 1.09 11.77
N GLY A 96 -7.36 1.09 10.53
CA GLY A 96 -6.00 0.67 10.20
C GLY A 96 -5.91 -0.35 9.07
N LEU A 97 -4.70 -0.84 8.82
CA LEU A 97 -4.43 -1.92 7.87
C LEU A 97 -4.69 -3.27 8.52
N TYR A 98 -5.43 -4.13 7.81
CA TYR A 98 -5.57 -5.53 8.16
C TYR A 98 -4.59 -6.38 7.35
N GLU A 99 -3.65 -7.01 8.02
CA GLU A 99 -2.56 -7.79 7.45
C GLU A 99 -2.39 -9.13 8.21
N GLY A 100 -3.47 -9.67 8.78
CA GLY A 100 -3.38 -10.85 9.66
C GLY A 100 -2.41 -10.58 10.82
N ALA A 101 -1.55 -11.54 11.14
CA ALA A 101 -0.60 -11.42 12.24
C ALA A 101 0.60 -10.49 11.97
N MET A 102 0.78 -10.00 10.72
CA MET A 102 1.78 -8.98 10.41
C MET A 102 1.34 -7.59 10.88
N GLY A 103 0.03 -7.33 10.88
CA GLY A 103 -0.56 -6.07 11.25
C GLY A 103 -0.41 -5.71 12.74
N ARG A 104 -0.93 -4.54 13.09
CA ARG A 104 -1.05 -4.14 14.49
C ARG A 104 -2.05 -5.07 15.19
N GLU A 105 -1.65 -5.61 16.34
CA GLU A 105 -2.44 -6.61 17.07
C GLU A 105 -3.86 -6.11 17.37
N GLU A 106 -4.01 -4.86 17.80
CA GLU A 106 -5.30 -4.26 18.12
C GLU A 106 -6.20 -4.10 16.86
N VAL A 107 -5.61 -3.88 15.67
CA VAL A 107 -6.36 -3.83 14.40
C VAL A 107 -6.78 -5.24 14.02
N THR A 108 -5.86 -6.20 14.05
CA THR A 108 -6.12 -7.60 13.74
C THR A 108 -7.26 -8.16 14.61
N GLN A 109 -7.17 -7.97 15.92
CA GLN A 109 -8.22 -8.40 16.85
C GLN A 109 -9.56 -7.74 16.54
N TYR A 110 -9.57 -6.42 16.32
CA TYR A 110 -10.79 -5.67 16.00
C TYR A 110 -11.47 -6.17 14.72
N VAL A 111 -10.68 -6.49 13.69
CA VAL A 111 -11.18 -7.03 12.42
C VAL A 111 -11.70 -8.45 12.60
N GLU A 112 -10.93 -9.34 13.22
CA GLU A 112 -11.27 -10.76 13.37
C GLU A 112 -12.44 -11.03 14.33
N GLU A 113 -12.72 -10.11 15.26
CA GLU A 113 -13.91 -10.14 16.12
C GLU A 113 -15.21 -9.72 15.41
N SER A 114 -15.16 -9.33 14.13
CA SER A 114 -16.33 -8.84 13.41
C SER A 114 -17.31 -9.96 13.12
N ASP A 115 -18.60 -9.69 13.32
CA ASP A 115 -19.69 -10.62 13.03
C ASP A 115 -20.32 -10.41 11.63
N CYS A 116 -19.93 -9.33 10.94
CA CYS A 116 -20.26 -9.08 9.54
C CYS A 116 -19.13 -8.24 8.90
N ILE A 117 -18.41 -8.81 7.96
CA ILE A 117 -17.32 -8.17 7.23
C ILE A 117 -17.73 -7.96 5.79
N LEU A 118 -17.85 -6.71 5.37
CA LEU A 118 -18.07 -6.33 3.98
C LEU A 118 -16.70 -6.12 3.31
N MET A 119 -16.19 -7.16 2.65
CA MET A 119 -14.89 -7.14 1.98
C MET A 119 -15.07 -6.70 0.52
N LEU A 120 -14.70 -5.46 0.21
CA LEU A 120 -14.95 -4.80 -1.07
C LEU A 120 -13.64 -4.66 -1.86
N GLY A 121 -13.56 -5.31 -3.01
CA GLY A 121 -12.44 -5.19 -3.94
C GLY A 121 -11.09 -5.64 -3.38
N ALA A 122 -11.09 -6.54 -2.41
CA ALA A 122 -9.87 -7.07 -1.80
C ALA A 122 -9.51 -8.43 -2.40
N PHE A 123 -8.24 -8.59 -2.79
CA PHE A 123 -7.73 -9.89 -3.19
C PHE A 123 -7.26 -10.68 -1.97
N MET A 124 -7.60 -11.97 -1.92
CA MET A 124 -7.19 -12.88 -0.86
C MET A 124 -5.81 -13.48 -1.17
N THR A 125 -4.80 -12.61 -1.32
CA THR A 125 -3.41 -13.02 -1.54
C THR A 125 -2.74 -13.40 -0.22
N ASP A 126 -1.61 -14.09 -0.31
CA ASP A 126 -0.77 -14.42 0.83
C ASP A 126 -0.37 -13.17 1.63
N ILE A 127 0.08 -12.11 0.95
CA ILE A 127 0.48 -10.84 1.60
C ILE A 127 -0.70 -10.19 2.31
N ASN A 128 -1.88 -10.05 1.64
CA ASN A 128 -3.06 -9.46 2.27
C ASN A 128 -3.56 -10.27 3.47
N LEU A 129 -3.34 -11.59 3.45
CA LEU A 129 -3.71 -12.49 4.54
C LEU A 129 -2.60 -12.69 5.58
N GLY A 130 -1.56 -11.88 5.55
CA GLY A 130 -0.43 -11.97 6.48
C GLY A 130 0.26 -13.31 6.42
N ILE A 131 0.60 -13.79 5.20
CA ILE A 131 1.14 -15.14 4.95
C ILE A 131 0.21 -16.22 5.56
N TYR A 132 -1.07 -16.11 5.23
CA TYR A 132 -2.13 -17.04 5.69
C TYR A 132 -2.29 -17.13 7.22
N THR A 133 -2.02 -16.04 7.93
CA THR A 133 -2.26 -15.94 9.37
C THR A 133 -3.63 -15.34 9.71
N ALA A 134 -4.30 -14.73 8.75
CA ALA A 134 -5.64 -14.16 8.90
C ALA A 134 -6.66 -15.20 9.37
N GLN A 135 -7.48 -14.85 10.36
CA GLN A 135 -8.50 -15.72 10.95
C GLN A 135 -9.90 -15.15 10.71
N LEU A 136 -10.27 -15.06 9.43
CA LEU A 136 -11.60 -14.60 9.03
C LEU A 136 -12.57 -15.77 8.92
N ASP A 137 -13.69 -15.70 9.63
CA ASP A 137 -14.76 -16.69 9.49
C ASP A 137 -15.57 -16.38 8.22
N VAL A 138 -15.50 -17.28 7.23
CA VAL A 138 -16.19 -17.14 5.95
C VAL A 138 -17.69 -16.91 6.11
N ARG A 139 -18.30 -17.41 7.20
CA ARG A 139 -19.74 -17.23 7.48
C ARG A 139 -20.09 -15.77 7.75
N ASN A 140 -19.12 -14.98 8.20
CA ASN A 140 -19.29 -13.57 8.51
C ASN A 140 -18.84 -12.65 7.36
N VAL A 141 -18.31 -13.22 6.27
CA VAL A 141 -17.76 -12.45 5.15
C VAL A 141 -18.77 -12.32 4.01
N ILE A 142 -18.95 -11.09 3.56
CA ILE A 142 -19.57 -10.69 2.30
C ILE A 142 -18.43 -10.25 1.39
N TYR A 143 -18.09 -11.06 0.41
CA TYR A 143 -16.94 -10.88 -0.45
C TYR A 143 -17.35 -10.42 -1.84
N ALA A 144 -16.98 -9.21 -2.22
CA ALA A 144 -17.31 -8.62 -3.51
C ALA A 144 -16.05 -8.07 -4.19
N THR A 145 -15.78 -8.56 -5.40
CA THR A 145 -14.71 -8.10 -6.30
C THR A 145 -15.30 -7.86 -7.69
N SER A 146 -14.45 -7.46 -8.64
CA SER A 146 -14.84 -7.35 -10.05
C SER A 146 -15.22 -8.69 -10.69
N GLU A 147 -14.76 -9.81 -10.13
CA GLU A 147 -14.94 -11.15 -10.70
C GLU A 147 -15.86 -12.05 -9.88
N GLN A 148 -16.00 -11.79 -8.58
CA GLN A 148 -16.71 -12.63 -7.65
C GLN A 148 -17.61 -11.83 -6.73
N MET A 149 -18.82 -12.36 -6.52
CA MET A 149 -19.70 -11.94 -5.43
C MET A 149 -20.09 -13.17 -4.64
N GLN A 150 -19.76 -13.19 -3.35
CA GLN A 150 -20.04 -14.30 -2.44
C GLN A 150 -20.49 -13.79 -1.07
N ILE A 151 -21.54 -14.37 -0.52
CA ILE A 151 -22.00 -14.11 0.85
C ILE A 151 -21.94 -15.43 1.60
N SER A 152 -21.05 -15.53 2.59
CA SER A 152 -20.75 -16.79 3.27
C SER A 152 -20.39 -17.90 2.25
N TYR A 153 -21.30 -18.81 1.96
CA TYR A 153 -21.12 -19.89 0.97
C TYR A 153 -21.93 -19.70 -0.32
N HIS A 154 -22.80 -18.69 -0.39
CA HIS A 154 -23.61 -18.40 -1.58
C HIS A 154 -22.80 -17.60 -2.59
N GLN A 155 -22.78 -18.03 -3.84
CA GLN A 155 -22.14 -17.32 -4.95
C GLN A 155 -23.20 -16.69 -5.85
N TYR A 156 -22.98 -15.43 -6.22
CA TYR A 156 -23.86 -14.66 -7.09
C TYR A 156 -23.13 -14.33 -8.39
N PRO A 157 -23.50 -14.96 -9.52
CA PRO A 157 -22.82 -14.71 -10.79
C PRO A 157 -23.20 -13.34 -11.37
N ASN A 158 -22.28 -12.74 -12.11
CA ASN A 158 -22.50 -11.50 -12.85
C ASN A 158 -23.02 -10.33 -11.97
N VAL A 159 -22.43 -10.15 -10.79
CA VAL A 159 -22.71 -9.00 -9.92
C VAL A 159 -21.46 -8.13 -9.82
N PRO A 160 -21.32 -7.10 -10.68
CA PRO A 160 -20.20 -6.16 -10.65
C PRO A 160 -20.09 -5.39 -9.33
N LEU A 161 -18.87 -5.20 -8.84
CA LEU A 161 -18.57 -4.55 -7.57
C LEU A 161 -19.24 -3.17 -7.43
N GLY A 162 -19.16 -2.33 -8.47
CA GLY A 162 -19.71 -0.97 -8.44
C GLY A 162 -21.24 -0.95 -8.34
N ASP A 163 -21.92 -1.81 -9.09
CA ASP A 163 -23.38 -1.95 -9.03
C ASP A 163 -23.84 -2.45 -7.66
N PHE A 164 -23.12 -3.43 -7.11
CA PHE A 164 -23.39 -3.96 -5.78
C PHE A 164 -23.29 -2.87 -4.72
N ILE A 165 -22.15 -2.15 -4.65
CA ILE A 165 -21.96 -1.06 -3.67
C ILE A 165 -23.06 -0.01 -3.81
N THR A 166 -23.37 0.43 -5.04
CA THR A 166 -24.39 1.44 -5.31
C THR A 166 -25.77 1.00 -4.82
N LYS A 167 -26.11 -0.26 -5.04
CA LYS A 167 -27.40 -0.82 -4.59
C LYS A 167 -27.47 -0.99 -3.07
N VAL A 168 -26.37 -1.40 -2.41
CA VAL A 168 -26.29 -1.47 -0.95
C VAL A 168 -26.47 -0.09 -0.32
N ILE A 169 -25.83 0.95 -0.86
CA ILE A 169 -26.03 2.34 -0.42
C ILE A 169 -27.51 2.74 -0.54
N SER A 170 -28.11 2.45 -1.69
CA SER A 170 -29.51 2.82 -1.96
C SER A 170 -30.50 2.10 -1.03
N ALA A 171 -30.17 0.88 -0.59
CA ALA A 171 -30.95 0.09 0.35
C ALA A 171 -30.84 0.56 1.81
N ASN A 172 -29.91 1.48 2.10
CA ASN A 172 -29.77 2.19 3.37
C ASN A 172 -29.67 1.26 4.60
N PRO A 173 -28.62 0.43 4.71
CA PRO A 173 -28.44 -0.46 5.87
C PRO A 173 -28.31 0.32 7.17
N SER A 174 -28.84 -0.25 8.25
CA SER A 174 -28.81 0.36 9.59
C SER A 174 -28.33 -0.64 10.65
N PRO A 175 -27.05 -1.05 10.57
CA PRO A 175 -26.46 -1.93 11.59
C PRO A 175 -26.29 -1.24 12.93
N ALA A 176 -25.98 -2.03 13.97
CA ALA A 176 -25.54 -1.46 15.24
C ALA A 176 -24.23 -0.67 15.05
N ARG A 177 -24.18 0.55 15.58
CA ARG A 177 -22.94 1.35 15.56
C ARG A 177 -21.89 0.67 16.40
N ARG A 178 -20.75 0.34 15.79
CA ARG A 178 -19.62 -0.26 16.48
C ARG A 178 -18.72 0.83 17.07
N HIS A 179 -18.42 0.72 18.35
CA HIS A 179 -17.45 1.60 18.99
C HIS A 179 -16.04 1.35 18.42
N ILE A 180 -15.34 2.42 18.06
CA ILE A 180 -13.93 2.37 17.68
C ILE A 180 -13.10 2.77 18.89
N PRO A 181 -12.29 1.84 19.46
CA PRO A 181 -11.41 2.17 20.57
C PRO A 181 -10.38 3.24 20.21
N GLU A 182 -10.06 4.11 21.18
CA GLU A 182 -9.13 5.23 20.96
C GLU A 182 -7.76 4.80 20.42
N GLN A 183 -7.28 3.62 20.81
CA GLN A 183 -6.01 3.07 20.37
C GLN A 183 -5.97 2.74 18.85
N LEU A 184 -7.14 2.59 18.21
CA LEU A 184 -7.24 2.35 16.77
C LEU A 184 -7.18 3.65 15.95
N HIS A 185 -7.59 4.76 16.53
CA HIS A 185 -7.42 6.03 15.85
C HIS A 185 -5.94 6.32 15.64
N LEU A 186 -5.58 6.61 14.41
CA LEU A 186 -4.21 7.02 14.12
C LEU A 186 -3.93 8.32 14.84
N LYS A 187 -3.04 8.26 15.82
CA LYS A 187 -2.59 9.46 16.53
C LYS A 187 -1.84 10.34 15.56
N LYS A 188 -2.10 11.65 15.60
CA LYS A 188 -1.24 12.60 14.88
C LYS A 188 0.20 12.30 15.27
N PRO A 189 1.14 12.24 14.31
CA PRO A 189 2.53 11.98 14.64
C PRO A 189 2.99 12.99 15.68
N HIS A 190 3.56 12.51 16.77
CA HIS A 190 4.25 13.39 17.70
C HIS A 190 5.43 14.06 16.99
N ALA A 191 5.80 15.26 17.42
CA ALA A 191 7.01 15.89 16.90
C ALA A 191 8.19 14.91 16.99
N PHE A 192 8.91 14.74 15.89
CA PHE A 192 10.08 13.86 15.88
C PHE A 192 11.18 14.48 16.74
N VAL A 193 11.62 13.74 17.74
CA VAL A 193 12.73 14.14 18.61
C VAL A 193 13.95 13.31 18.22
N VAL A 194 14.95 13.99 17.69
CA VAL A 194 16.23 13.37 17.28
C VAL A 194 16.95 12.79 18.50
N LYS A 195 17.38 11.54 18.39
CA LYS A 195 18.28 10.88 19.36
C LYS A 195 19.66 10.81 18.74
N SER A 196 20.48 11.84 18.99
CA SER A 196 21.75 12.08 18.31
C SER A 196 22.78 10.96 18.42
N ASP A 197 22.71 10.15 19.47
CA ASP A 197 23.72 9.13 19.78
C ASP A 197 23.35 7.73 19.28
N GLN A 198 22.24 7.60 18.56
CA GLN A 198 21.78 6.31 18.04
C GLN A 198 22.01 6.21 16.53
N GLY A 199 22.44 5.02 16.09
CA GLY A 199 22.44 4.66 14.68
C GLY A 199 21.05 4.70 14.07
N LEU A 200 20.99 4.87 12.76
CA LEU A 200 19.73 5.00 12.03
C LEU A 200 19.01 3.65 11.90
N SER A 201 17.73 3.60 12.26
CA SER A 201 16.87 2.43 12.11
C SER A 201 15.68 2.70 11.19
N VAL A 202 15.17 1.65 10.54
CA VAL A 202 13.97 1.71 9.68
C VAL A 202 12.80 2.32 10.44
N THR A 203 12.54 1.87 11.67
CA THR A 203 11.46 2.40 12.50
C THR A 203 11.56 3.92 12.69
N ARG A 204 12.77 4.44 12.96
CA ARG A 204 12.96 5.86 13.18
C ARG A 204 12.85 6.68 11.89
N ILE A 205 13.26 6.10 10.75
CA ILE A 205 13.02 6.67 9.43
C ILE A 205 11.52 6.86 9.19
N ILE A 206 10.72 5.82 9.42
CA ILE A 206 9.26 5.85 9.25
C ILE A 206 8.60 6.86 10.21
N GLU A 207 9.01 6.89 11.47
CA GLU A 207 8.51 7.88 12.44
C GLU A 207 8.79 9.31 11.98
N ARG A 208 9.98 9.57 11.43
CA ARG A 208 10.33 10.91 10.91
C ARG A 208 9.56 11.25 9.64
N ILE A 209 9.42 10.32 8.70
CA ILE A 209 8.64 10.52 7.47
C ILE A 209 7.20 10.89 7.83
N ASN A 210 6.57 10.17 8.75
CA ASN A 210 5.19 10.43 9.18
C ASN A 210 4.94 11.86 9.66
N THR A 211 5.96 12.54 10.21
CA THR A 211 5.81 13.95 10.62
C THR A 211 5.84 14.93 9.45
N GLN A 212 6.16 14.45 8.26
CA GLN A 212 6.33 15.27 7.07
C GLN A 212 5.25 15.06 6.02
N LEU A 213 4.54 13.89 6.08
CA LEU A 213 3.50 13.56 5.11
C LEU A 213 2.31 14.53 5.19
N ASP A 214 1.79 14.85 4.04
CA ASP A 214 0.60 15.69 3.86
C ASP A 214 -0.25 15.19 2.68
N ALA A 215 -1.35 15.86 2.40
CA ALA A 215 -2.27 15.54 1.31
C ALA A 215 -1.70 15.75 -0.12
N GLN A 216 -0.48 16.24 -0.25
CA GLN A 216 0.22 16.45 -1.53
C GLN A 216 1.45 15.55 -1.64
N THR A 217 1.45 14.43 -0.94
CA THR A 217 2.58 13.50 -0.92
C THR A 217 2.18 12.13 -1.43
N ILE A 218 2.86 11.67 -2.48
CA ILE A 218 2.74 10.31 -3.01
C ILE A 218 3.90 9.47 -2.46
N VAL A 219 3.57 8.41 -1.74
CA VAL A 219 4.55 7.45 -1.21
C VAL A 219 4.64 6.24 -2.12
N ILE A 220 5.85 5.88 -2.53
CA ILE A 220 6.12 4.68 -3.33
C ILE A 220 7.10 3.81 -2.56
N ALA A 221 6.65 2.63 -2.16
CA ALA A 221 7.48 1.66 -1.47
C ALA A 221 7.84 0.49 -2.39
N ASP A 222 9.13 0.15 -2.43
CA ASP A 222 9.55 -1.11 -3.05
C ASP A 222 9.21 -2.30 -2.15
N ILE A 223 9.40 -3.50 -2.66
CA ILE A 223 9.15 -4.72 -1.89
C ILE A 223 10.25 -4.94 -0.82
N GLY A 224 10.00 -5.85 0.08
CA GLY A 224 10.85 -6.18 1.22
C GLY A 224 10.52 -5.31 2.42
N ASP A 225 11.52 -5.00 3.26
CA ASP A 225 11.27 -4.20 4.47
C ASP A 225 10.80 -2.77 4.18
N SER A 226 11.04 -2.25 2.97
CA SER A 226 10.44 -0.99 2.50
C SER A 226 8.92 -1.04 2.49
N LEU A 227 8.31 -2.14 1.99
CA LEU A 227 6.87 -2.36 2.02
C LEU A 227 6.37 -2.53 3.45
N PHE A 228 6.99 -3.43 4.23
CA PHE A 228 6.55 -3.73 5.58
C PHE A 228 6.66 -2.52 6.51
N ALA A 229 7.73 -1.76 6.42
CA ALA A 229 7.91 -0.53 7.17
C ALA A 229 6.89 0.55 6.79
N SER A 230 6.65 0.72 5.49
CA SER A 230 5.73 1.74 4.98
C SER A 230 4.25 1.43 5.28
N SER A 231 3.90 0.21 5.71
CA SER A 231 2.57 -0.08 6.25
C SER A 231 2.25 0.76 7.50
N GLU A 232 3.28 1.22 8.24
CA GLU A 232 3.14 2.09 9.41
C GLU A 232 3.06 3.60 9.06
N LEU A 233 3.18 3.98 7.78
CA LEU A 233 2.95 5.35 7.34
C LEU A 233 1.45 5.67 7.32
N VAL A 234 1.11 6.92 7.65
CA VAL A 234 -0.25 7.44 7.58
C VAL A 234 -0.41 8.25 6.30
N ILE A 235 -1.23 7.79 5.39
CA ILE A 235 -1.49 8.45 4.11
C ILE A 235 -2.70 9.38 4.27
N HIS A 236 -2.50 10.66 3.93
CA HIS A 236 -3.47 11.74 4.18
C HIS A 236 -4.51 11.94 3.07
N GLU A 237 -4.30 11.30 1.92
CA GLU A 237 -5.23 11.32 0.81
C GLU A 237 -5.36 9.94 0.20
N ARG A 238 -6.36 9.76 -0.62
CA ARG A 238 -6.59 8.51 -1.35
C ARG A 238 -5.75 8.49 -2.63
N THR A 239 -5.28 7.30 -2.99
CA THR A 239 -4.50 7.05 -4.21
C THR A 239 -3.04 7.52 -4.12
N ASP A 240 -2.53 7.81 -2.95
CA ASP A 240 -1.19 8.38 -2.77
C ASP A 240 -0.19 7.39 -2.15
N TYR A 241 -0.51 6.09 -2.21
CA TYR A 241 0.43 5.03 -1.87
C TYR A 241 0.49 3.98 -2.98
N LEU A 242 1.70 3.66 -3.44
CA LEU A 242 1.96 2.69 -4.50
C LEU A 242 3.00 1.66 -4.05
N SER A 243 2.71 0.38 -4.25
CA SER A 243 3.67 -0.70 -4.00
C SER A 243 3.34 -1.94 -4.83
N PRO A 244 4.33 -2.76 -5.24
CA PRO A 244 4.11 -3.99 -6.01
C PRO A 244 3.73 -5.17 -5.12
N ALA A 245 2.92 -4.96 -4.09
CA ALA A 245 2.62 -5.93 -3.05
C ALA A 245 1.85 -7.18 -3.53
N TYR A 246 1.41 -7.23 -4.79
CA TYR A 246 0.74 -8.40 -5.36
C TYR A 246 1.72 -9.52 -5.71
N TYR A 247 2.75 -9.21 -6.52
CA TYR A 247 3.78 -10.16 -6.94
C TYR A 247 5.10 -10.01 -6.21
N THR A 248 5.21 -9.01 -5.37
CA THR A 248 6.44 -8.71 -4.63
C THR A 248 7.69 -8.54 -5.52
N SER A 249 7.52 -7.88 -6.67
CA SER A 249 8.59 -7.68 -7.65
C SER A 249 9.51 -6.54 -7.24
N MET A 250 10.80 -6.84 -7.01
CA MET A 250 11.82 -5.84 -6.72
C MET A 250 12.08 -4.92 -7.90
N GLY A 251 12.41 -3.65 -7.63
CA GLY A 251 12.76 -2.66 -8.64
C GLY A 251 11.56 -1.90 -9.22
N PHE A 252 10.42 -1.94 -8.58
CA PHE A 252 9.22 -1.21 -8.99
C PHE A 252 9.31 0.30 -8.72
N SER A 253 9.90 0.68 -7.58
CA SER A 253 9.68 2.00 -6.98
C SER A 253 10.26 3.17 -7.78
N VAL A 254 11.48 3.05 -8.32
CA VAL A 254 12.13 4.15 -9.07
C VAL A 254 11.43 4.39 -10.42
N PRO A 255 11.13 3.37 -11.25
CA PRO A 255 10.30 3.57 -12.44
C PRO A 255 8.89 4.10 -12.14
N ALA A 256 8.27 3.64 -11.05
CA ALA A 256 6.95 4.12 -10.62
C ALA A 256 6.97 5.60 -10.24
N ALA A 257 8.09 6.09 -9.67
CA ALA A 257 8.25 7.51 -9.37
C ALA A 257 8.16 8.38 -10.62
N LEU A 258 8.71 7.92 -11.75
CA LEU A 258 8.55 8.63 -13.03
C LEU A 258 7.06 8.73 -13.41
N GLY A 259 6.34 7.62 -13.33
CA GLY A 259 4.90 7.60 -13.61
C GLY A 259 4.10 8.53 -12.68
N ALA A 260 4.41 8.54 -11.39
CA ALA A 260 3.77 9.42 -10.42
C ALA A 260 4.05 10.90 -10.68
N CYS A 261 5.31 11.26 -10.97
CA CYS A 261 5.69 12.63 -11.32
C CYS A 261 4.98 13.12 -12.59
N VAL A 262 4.77 12.25 -13.58
CA VAL A 262 4.01 12.58 -14.81
C VAL A 262 2.52 12.76 -14.50
N ALA A 263 1.95 11.87 -13.70
CA ALA A 263 0.50 11.87 -13.40
C ALA A 263 0.09 13.01 -12.47
N LYS A 264 0.93 13.33 -11.48
CA LYS A 264 0.69 14.38 -10.48
C LYS A 264 1.92 15.29 -10.34
N PRO A 265 2.17 16.20 -11.26
CA PRO A 265 3.43 16.96 -11.37
C PRO A 265 3.65 17.97 -10.21
N HIS A 266 2.61 18.24 -9.43
CA HIS A 266 2.67 19.20 -8.31
C HIS A 266 2.84 18.52 -6.95
N ASP A 267 2.63 17.20 -6.89
CA ASP A 267 2.75 16.45 -5.64
C ASP A 267 4.21 16.07 -5.36
N ARG A 268 4.53 15.91 -4.09
CA ARG A 268 5.85 15.42 -3.67
C ARG A 268 5.88 13.90 -3.77
N VAL A 269 6.70 13.37 -4.65
CA VAL A 269 6.94 11.92 -4.75
C VAL A 269 8.05 11.52 -3.80
N LEU A 270 7.75 10.61 -2.86
CA LEU A 270 8.69 10.01 -1.92
C LEU A 270 8.82 8.52 -2.21
N VAL A 271 10.03 8.08 -2.52
CA VAL A 271 10.37 6.67 -2.77
C VAL A 271 11.11 6.08 -1.58
N ILE A 272 10.71 4.88 -1.16
CA ILE A 272 11.41 4.08 -0.15
C ILE A 272 11.79 2.75 -0.81
N ALA A 273 13.07 2.48 -0.96
CA ALA A 273 13.59 1.28 -1.61
C ALA A 273 14.71 0.65 -0.76
N GLY A 274 14.71 -0.67 -0.63
CA GLY A 274 15.87 -1.39 -0.13
C GLY A 274 17.03 -1.30 -1.13
N ASP A 275 18.26 -1.44 -0.66
CA ASP A 275 19.46 -1.41 -1.49
C ASP A 275 19.43 -2.45 -2.60
N GLY A 276 18.99 -3.69 -2.33
CA GLY A 276 18.84 -4.74 -3.33
C GLY A 276 17.78 -4.45 -4.39
N ALA A 277 16.63 -3.95 -4.00
CA ALA A 277 15.57 -3.56 -4.92
C ALA A 277 15.98 -2.35 -5.78
N PHE A 278 16.65 -1.37 -5.18
CA PHE A 278 17.17 -0.21 -5.91
C PHE A 278 18.17 -0.62 -6.99
N GLN A 279 19.04 -1.62 -6.75
CA GLN A 279 20.02 -2.09 -7.74
C GLN A 279 19.39 -2.69 -9.00
N MET A 280 18.12 -3.09 -8.96
CA MET A 280 17.43 -3.67 -10.13
C MET A 280 17.13 -2.62 -11.20
N THR A 281 16.70 -1.43 -10.82
CA THR A 281 16.17 -0.40 -11.73
C THR A 281 16.53 1.03 -11.34
N GLY A 282 17.44 1.22 -10.40
CA GLY A 282 17.85 2.54 -9.93
C GLY A 282 18.41 3.46 -11.03
N GLN A 283 18.88 2.91 -12.15
CA GLN A 283 19.30 3.67 -13.32
C GLN A 283 18.19 4.52 -13.96
N GLU A 284 16.92 4.20 -13.74
CA GLU A 284 15.77 5.00 -14.22
C GLU A 284 15.73 6.40 -13.57
N MET A 285 16.51 6.60 -12.53
CA MET A 285 16.78 7.92 -11.96
C MET A 285 17.38 8.89 -13.00
N SER A 286 18.13 8.37 -13.99
CA SER A 286 18.66 9.18 -15.08
C SER A 286 17.56 9.81 -15.93
N THR A 287 16.43 9.11 -16.12
CA THR A 287 15.25 9.64 -16.81
C THR A 287 14.55 10.73 -15.97
N LEU A 288 14.39 10.50 -14.66
CA LEU A 288 13.83 11.51 -13.74
C LEU A 288 14.65 12.82 -13.78
N ILE A 289 15.99 12.71 -13.76
CA ILE A 289 16.91 13.86 -13.82
C ILE A 289 16.79 14.59 -15.16
N ARG A 290 16.81 13.83 -16.28
CA ARG A 290 16.71 14.39 -17.63
C ARG A 290 15.44 15.17 -17.85
N GLU A 291 14.30 14.65 -17.34
CA GLU A 291 12.99 15.29 -17.46
C GLU A 291 12.73 16.38 -16.40
N GLY A 292 13.69 16.64 -15.50
CA GLY A 292 13.62 17.70 -14.49
C GLY A 292 12.67 17.42 -13.34
N TYR A 293 12.35 16.15 -13.06
CA TYR A 293 11.53 15.76 -11.91
C TYR A 293 12.34 15.77 -10.62
N SER A 294 11.68 16.05 -9.51
CA SER A 294 12.31 16.25 -8.20
C SER A 294 11.79 15.32 -7.10
N PRO A 295 11.71 13.99 -7.31
CA PRO A 295 11.34 13.09 -6.23
C PRO A 295 12.43 13.02 -5.16
N ILE A 296 12.03 12.55 -3.97
CA ILE A 296 12.95 12.14 -2.90
C ILE A 296 13.03 10.61 -2.94
N ILE A 297 14.25 10.08 -3.06
CA ILE A 297 14.50 8.64 -3.05
C ILE A 297 15.32 8.29 -1.80
N ILE A 298 14.76 7.44 -0.93
CA ILE A 298 15.44 6.93 0.25
C ILE A 298 15.86 5.49 -0.04
N VAL A 299 17.16 5.22 -0.03
CA VAL A 299 17.71 3.87 -0.16
C VAL A 299 18.06 3.37 1.24
N LEU A 300 17.34 2.34 1.69
CA LEU A 300 17.58 1.64 2.95
C LEU A 300 18.72 0.65 2.76
N ASP A 301 19.93 1.01 3.19
CA ASP A 301 21.14 0.20 3.02
C ASP A 301 21.39 -0.64 4.29
N ASN A 302 20.96 -1.91 4.22
CA ASN A 302 21.23 -2.93 5.21
C ASN A 302 22.19 -4.03 4.68
N HIS A 303 22.89 -3.76 3.58
CA HIS A 303 23.86 -4.62 2.91
C HIS A 303 23.27 -5.91 2.34
N GLY A 304 22.05 -5.88 1.78
CA GLY A 304 21.50 -7.01 1.05
C GLY A 304 20.02 -7.28 1.27
N TYR A 305 19.62 -8.52 1.01
CA TYR A 305 18.23 -8.94 1.10
C TYR A 305 17.83 -9.19 2.56
N GLY A 306 17.54 -8.10 3.29
CA GLY A 306 17.24 -8.13 4.72
C GLY A 306 16.02 -8.98 5.04
N THR A 307 14.96 -8.92 4.24
CA THR A 307 13.75 -9.75 4.42
C THR A 307 14.09 -11.23 4.42
N GLU A 308 14.90 -11.69 3.46
CA GLU A 308 15.30 -13.08 3.37
C GLU A 308 16.13 -13.53 4.59
N ARG A 309 17.00 -12.64 5.12
CA ARG A 309 17.76 -12.94 6.35
C ARG A 309 16.88 -13.12 7.57
N PHE A 310 15.72 -12.45 7.61
CA PHE A 310 14.78 -12.60 8.72
C PHE A 310 13.84 -13.79 8.58
N LEU A 311 13.57 -14.23 7.35
CA LEU A 311 12.62 -15.30 7.07
C LEU A 311 13.28 -16.67 6.88
N GLN A 312 14.60 -16.71 6.63
CA GLN A 312 15.35 -17.93 6.38
C GLN A 312 16.37 -18.19 7.50
N GLU A 313 16.49 -19.43 7.94
CA GLU A 313 17.53 -19.82 8.87
C GLU A 313 18.92 -19.84 8.19
N GLY A 314 19.92 -19.36 8.91
CA GLY A 314 21.31 -19.41 8.50
C GLY A 314 21.80 -18.16 7.76
N THR A 315 23.11 -18.14 7.48
CA THR A 315 23.80 -17.04 6.78
C THR A 315 24.11 -17.47 5.36
N TRP A 316 23.40 -16.90 4.39
CA TRP A 316 23.50 -17.29 3.00
C TRP A 316 24.14 -16.20 2.16
N LYS A 317 25.18 -16.53 1.41
CA LYS A 317 25.93 -15.57 0.59
C LYS A 317 25.07 -14.91 -0.50
N TYR A 318 24.02 -15.57 -0.99
CA TYR A 318 23.12 -14.99 -1.98
C TYR A 318 22.24 -13.84 -1.42
N ASN A 319 22.20 -13.67 -0.11
CA ASN A 319 21.54 -12.53 0.54
C ASN A 319 22.44 -11.29 0.60
N GLU A 320 23.72 -11.43 0.25
CA GLU A 320 24.65 -10.31 0.16
C GLU A 320 24.63 -9.70 -1.24
N ILE A 321 24.73 -8.38 -1.32
CA ILE A 321 24.82 -7.65 -2.59
C ILE A 321 26.06 -6.78 -2.64
N ALA A 322 26.43 -6.35 -3.85
CA ALA A 322 27.54 -5.42 -4.01
C ALA A 322 27.20 -4.06 -3.37
N VAL A 323 28.14 -3.52 -2.63
CA VAL A 323 27.99 -2.18 -2.00
C VAL A 323 28.21 -1.10 -3.05
N TRP A 324 27.18 -0.26 -3.28
CA TRP A 324 27.28 0.89 -4.17
C TRP A 324 27.41 2.20 -3.40
N ASN A 325 28.04 3.18 -4.02
CA ASN A 325 28.03 4.57 -3.54
C ASN A 325 26.77 5.30 -4.01
N TYR A 326 25.60 4.90 -3.50
CA TYR A 326 24.28 5.40 -3.97
C TYR A 326 24.22 6.93 -4.00
N SER A 327 24.74 7.62 -2.98
CA SER A 327 24.74 9.08 -2.91
C SER A 327 25.50 9.79 -4.05
N LYS A 328 26.33 9.07 -4.79
CA LYS A 328 27.07 9.61 -5.94
C LYS A 328 26.32 9.46 -7.26
N LEU A 329 25.28 8.63 -7.31
CA LEU A 329 24.55 8.37 -8.55
C LEU A 329 23.87 9.60 -9.16
N PRO A 330 23.28 10.54 -8.38
CA PRO A 330 22.76 11.78 -8.97
C PRO A 330 23.82 12.55 -9.75
N GLU A 331 25.02 12.71 -9.21
CA GLU A 331 26.15 13.35 -9.89
C GLU A 331 26.58 12.59 -11.15
N VAL A 332 26.62 11.25 -11.09
CA VAL A 332 26.95 10.38 -12.24
C VAL A 332 25.96 10.53 -13.38
N TYR A 333 24.67 10.71 -13.04
CA TYR A 333 23.62 10.91 -14.05
C TYR A 333 23.40 12.37 -14.45
N GLY A 334 24.27 13.29 -13.97
CA GLY A 334 24.34 14.67 -14.44
C GLY A 334 23.39 15.64 -13.72
N GLY A 335 22.79 15.28 -12.57
CA GLY A 335 21.94 16.19 -11.81
C GLY A 335 21.40 15.58 -10.52
N GLY A 336 20.81 16.44 -9.67
CA GLY A 336 20.28 16.02 -8.38
C GLY A 336 21.32 16.09 -7.25
N LYS A 337 20.87 15.78 -6.04
CA LYS A 337 21.70 15.84 -4.83
C LYS A 337 21.65 14.51 -4.06
N GLY A 338 22.81 14.00 -3.68
CA GLY A 338 22.95 12.79 -2.88
C GLY A 338 23.43 13.07 -1.48
N TYR A 339 22.90 12.32 -0.50
CA TYR A 339 23.25 12.37 0.91
C TYR A 339 23.67 10.99 1.40
N VAL A 340 24.60 10.93 2.34
CA VAL A 340 24.89 9.73 3.13
C VAL A 340 24.54 10.02 4.57
N VAL A 341 23.63 9.24 5.14
CA VAL A 341 23.15 9.43 6.51
C VAL A 341 23.34 8.15 7.32
N ARG A 342 23.82 8.27 8.57
CA ARG A 342 24.17 7.17 9.47
C ARG A 342 23.48 7.23 10.82
N ASN A 343 22.88 8.38 11.13
CA ASN A 343 22.20 8.64 12.38
C ASN A 343 20.96 9.50 12.15
N GLU A 344 20.13 9.62 13.19
CA GLU A 344 18.86 10.34 13.10
C GLU A 344 19.03 11.83 12.77
N ALA A 345 20.09 12.50 13.27
CA ALA A 345 20.33 13.92 13.02
C ALA A 345 20.70 14.18 11.57
N GLU A 346 21.55 13.34 10.99
CA GLU A 346 21.92 13.43 9.57
C GLU A 346 20.70 13.16 8.67
N PHE A 347 19.85 12.16 9.03
CA PHE A 347 18.64 11.85 8.29
C PHE A 347 17.61 12.99 8.37
N ASP A 348 17.37 13.54 9.56
CA ASP A 348 16.43 14.64 9.76
C ASP A 348 16.86 15.87 8.94
N ALA A 349 18.14 16.23 8.97
CA ALA A 349 18.68 17.34 8.20
C ALA A 349 18.54 17.10 6.68
N ALA A 350 18.93 15.91 6.20
CA ALA A 350 18.85 15.56 4.78
C ALA A 350 17.41 15.53 4.27
N LEU A 351 16.48 14.94 5.04
CA LEU A 351 15.07 14.89 4.68
C LEU A 351 14.45 16.28 4.67
N THR A 352 14.76 17.12 5.66
CA THR A 352 14.25 18.50 5.73
C THR A 352 14.74 19.32 4.54
N GLU A 353 16.01 19.22 4.17
CA GLU A 353 16.56 19.91 3.01
C GLU A 353 15.89 19.41 1.72
N ALA A 354 15.84 18.08 1.51
CA ALA A 354 15.22 17.47 0.35
C ALA A 354 13.72 17.82 0.22
N TRP A 355 13.02 17.95 1.35
CA TRP A 355 11.58 18.28 1.35
C TRP A 355 11.33 19.72 0.88
N ASN A 356 12.20 20.63 1.26
CA ASN A 356 12.09 22.06 0.91
C ASN A 356 12.61 22.39 -0.49
N ASP A 357 13.52 21.60 -1.05
CA ASP A 357 14.03 21.78 -2.40
C ASP A 357 13.21 20.96 -3.41
N ARG A 358 12.43 21.65 -4.24
CA ARG A 358 11.64 21.05 -5.33
C ARG A 358 12.27 21.28 -6.71
N THR A 359 13.52 21.70 -6.76
CA THR A 359 14.19 22.05 -8.02
C THR A 359 14.95 20.89 -8.65
N GLN A 360 15.22 19.84 -7.88
CA GLN A 360 16.01 18.70 -8.31
C GLN A 360 15.64 17.41 -7.56
N LEU A 361 16.08 16.28 -8.10
CA LEU A 361 15.98 14.98 -7.44
C LEU A 361 16.91 14.92 -6.22
N HIS A 362 16.45 14.31 -5.14
CA HIS A 362 17.24 14.03 -3.93
C HIS A 362 17.33 12.53 -3.68
N LEU A 363 18.56 12.03 -3.46
CA LEU A 363 18.78 10.64 -3.06
C LEU A 363 19.42 10.58 -1.67
N ILE A 364 18.71 10.01 -0.71
CA ILE A 364 19.17 9.81 0.66
C ILE A 364 19.62 8.35 0.83
N HIS A 365 20.93 8.13 0.90
CA HIS A 365 21.53 6.84 1.20
C HIS A 365 21.54 6.63 2.72
N ALA A 366 20.54 5.94 3.23
CA ALA A 366 20.35 5.67 4.66
C ALA A 366 21.09 4.39 5.06
N LYS A 367 22.23 4.53 5.73
CA LYS A 367 23.00 3.41 6.29
C LYS A 367 22.39 2.97 7.60
N LEU A 368 21.75 1.81 7.57
CA LEU A 368 21.06 1.27 8.73
C LEU A 368 22.03 0.59 9.71
N VAL A 369 21.62 0.46 10.96
CA VAL A 369 22.30 -0.41 11.91
C VAL A 369 22.20 -1.87 11.43
N GLU A 370 23.22 -2.66 11.77
CA GLU A 370 23.29 -4.05 11.38
C GLU A 370 22.06 -4.83 11.89
N ASN A 371 21.51 -5.69 11.04
CA ASN A 371 20.33 -6.52 11.34
C ASN A 371 19.09 -5.73 11.80
N ASP A 372 18.95 -4.50 11.34
CA ASP A 372 17.72 -3.75 11.58
C ASP A 372 16.58 -4.22 10.66
N ALA A 373 15.37 -4.15 11.20
CA ALA A 373 14.14 -4.48 10.48
C ALA A 373 12.97 -3.70 11.07
N SER A 374 11.94 -3.49 10.24
CA SER A 374 10.69 -2.89 10.69
C SER A 374 9.97 -3.75 11.75
N ARG A 375 9.07 -3.12 12.49
CA ARG A 375 8.21 -3.83 13.45
C ARG A 375 7.34 -4.87 12.75
N THR A 376 6.85 -4.55 11.56
CA THR A 376 6.01 -5.45 10.75
C THR A 376 6.78 -6.68 10.29
N LEU A 377 8.01 -6.51 9.77
CA LEU A 377 8.86 -7.65 9.38
C LEU A 377 9.23 -8.53 10.57
N ARG A 378 9.52 -7.94 11.74
CA ARG A 378 9.78 -8.70 12.98
C ARG A 378 8.57 -9.53 13.40
N ARG A 379 7.36 -8.94 13.40
CA ARG A 379 6.12 -9.68 13.69
C ARG A 379 5.91 -10.87 12.75
N LEU A 380 6.20 -10.67 11.45
CA LEU A 380 6.13 -11.74 10.46
C LEU A 380 7.14 -12.86 10.76
N ALA A 381 8.41 -12.53 11.01
CA ALA A 381 9.47 -13.49 11.30
C ALA A 381 9.16 -14.30 12.57
N ASP A 382 8.72 -13.64 13.65
CA ASP A 382 8.35 -14.29 14.90
C ASP A 382 7.21 -15.31 14.71
N ARG A 383 6.24 -15.00 13.85
CA ARG A 383 5.11 -15.92 13.55
C ARG A 383 5.51 -17.09 12.66
N LEU A 384 6.40 -16.88 11.70
CA LEU A 384 6.90 -17.96 10.85
C LEU A 384 7.83 -18.89 11.64
N GLY A 385 8.69 -18.36 12.51
CA GLY A 385 9.54 -19.15 13.41
C GLY A 385 8.77 -20.02 14.43
N GLN A 386 7.50 -19.68 14.72
CA GLN A 386 6.64 -20.50 15.57
C GLN A 386 5.95 -21.67 14.82
N ARG A 387 6.04 -21.72 13.49
CA ARG A 387 5.43 -22.78 12.65
C ARG A 387 6.40 -23.90 12.27
N VAL A 388 7.68 -23.75 12.60
CA VAL A 388 8.73 -24.76 12.49
C VAL A 388 9.01 -25.31 13.89
#